data_227582313f2d41b0ce679c5bc99886bb
#
_entry.id   227582313f2d41b0ce679c5bc99886bb
#
_cell.length_a   1.000
_cell.length_b   1.000
_cell.length_c   1.000
_cell.angle_alpha   90.00
_cell.angle_beta   90.00
_cell.angle_gamma   90.00
#
_symmetry.space_group_name_H-M   'P 1'
#
loop_
_entity.id
_entity.type
_entity.pdbx_description
1 polymer ?
#
loop_
_entity_poly.entity_id
_entity_poly.type
_entity_poly.pdbx_seq_one_letter_code
_entity_poly.pdbx_strand_id
1 'polypeptide(L)'
;MRIIDAHIHFCQEPYFDQIAEVAGHKNTSDHLEKEYAKHNIAHAVVMGNRSLELSNHNYPDYLSYCIGLDSTCFNVEAVTQQAYLVEKHLQRKNCVGIKLYPGYNHFYISDPLVDPFYRLAMQYSKPVAVHTGLTATSNALLKYSHPMVLDEAAVRYPQVQFVMCHIGNPWLVDAIAVLEKNQNVAADLSGILEGRIDSMPDFFERKHGYINFLKVWLEYLDNYERLLYGTDWPLANIANYIDFVSHIIPERHHEKVFFDNANRIYDLGL
;
A
#
# COMPACT_ATOMS: atom_id res chain seq x y z
N MET A 1 10.55 -3.14 -18.77
CA MET A 1 9.20 -2.86 -18.23
C MET A 1 9.28 -1.58 -17.40
N ARG A 2 8.32 -0.66 -17.52
CA ARG A 2 8.16 0.49 -16.60
C ARG A 2 7.47 0.02 -15.34
N ILE A 3 7.78 0.62 -14.21
CA ILE A 3 7.22 0.24 -12.90
C ILE A 3 6.68 1.47 -12.20
N ILE A 4 5.54 1.33 -11.52
CA ILE A 4 5.03 2.23 -10.49
C ILE A 4 5.07 1.47 -9.17
N ASP A 5 5.76 2.03 -8.17
CA ASP A 5 5.76 1.51 -6.81
C ASP A 5 4.57 2.08 -6.05
N ALA A 6 3.49 1.31 -5.97
CA ALA A 6 2.21 1.78 -5.45
C ALA A 6 2.16 1.93 -3.92
N HIS A 7 3.24 1.58 -3.21
CA HIS A 7 3.26 1.63 -1.76
C HIS A 7 4.68 1.83 -1.22
N ILE A 8 4.97 3.03 -0.73
CA ILE A 8 6.23 3.33 -0.04
C ILE A 8 6.01 4.22 1.20
N HIS A 9 6.97 4.21 2.11
CA HIS A 9 7.08 5.18 3.19
C HIS A 9 8.28 6.10 2.96
N PHE A 10 8.03 7.36 2.64
CA PHE A 10 9.06 8.38 2.42
C PHE A 10 9.18 9.26 3.67
N CYS A 11 9.83 8.73 4.70
CA CYS A 11 9.93 9.34 6.02
C CYS A 11 11.35 9.20 6.58
N GLN A 12 11.97 10.34 6.90
CA GLN A 12 13.32 10.37 7.50
C GLN A 12 13.21 10.27 9.02
N GLU A 13 13.14 9.03 9.53
CA GLU A 13 13.13 8.73 10.95
C GLU A 13 14.04 7.55 11.30
N PRO A 14 14.62 7.50 12.51
CA PRO A 14 15.54 6.45 12.91
C PRO A 14 14.99 5.04 12.73
N TYR A 15 13.69 4.84 12.91
CA TYR A 15 13.05 3.55 12.68
C TYR A 15 13.17 3.12 11.21
N PHE A 16 12.86 4.00 10.26
CA PHE A 16 12.97 3.71 8.83
C PHE A 16 14.41 3.64 8.35
N ASP A 17 15.35 4.36 8.99
CA ASP A 17 16.77 4.26 8.68
C ASP A 17 17.32 2.88 8.98
N GLN A 18 16.95 2.30 10.14
CA GLN A 18 17.34 0.94 10.52
C GLN A 18 16.77 -0.12 9.58
N ILE A 19 15.50 0.02 9.20
CA ILE A 19 14.85 -0.90 8.25
C ILE A 19 15.53 -0.84 6.89
N ALA A 20 15.82 0.36 6.39
CA ALA A 20 16.53 0.56 5.13
C ALA A 20 17.89 -0.13 5.13
N GLU A 21 18.65 -0.04 6.22
CA GLU A 21 19.95 -0.70 6.36
C GLU A 21 19.82 -2.23 6.24
N VAL A 22 18.82 -2.83 6.91
CA VAL A 22 18.53 -4.27 6.81
C VAL A 22 18.14 -4.67 5.38
N ALA A 23 17.46 -3.80 4.65
CA ALA A 23 17.12 -4.00 3.24
C ALA A 23 18.30 -3.70 2.28
N GLY A 24 19.46 -3.29 2.79
CA GLY A 24 20.63 -2.91 1.99
C GLY A 24 20.50 -1.57 1.29
N HIS A 25 19.71 -0.65 1.85
CA HIS A 25 19.45 0.67 1.35
C HIS A 25 19.88 1.78 2.32
N LYS A 26 19.81 3.02 1.85
CA LYS A 26 19.88 4.22 2.69
C LYS A 26 18.54 4.94 2.56
N ASN A 27 17.92 5.28 3.67
CA ASN A 27 16.64 6.00 3.69
C ASN A 27 16.84 7.48 3.35
N THR A 28 17.24 7.75 2.11
CA THR A 28 17.44 9.11 1.59
C THR A 28 16.83 9.26 0.20
N SER A 29 16.39 10.47 -0.15
CA SER A 29 15.84 10.79 -1.47
C SER A 29 16.81 10.43 -2.60
N ASP A 30 18.07 10.83 -2.45
CA ASP A 30 19.12 10.58 -3.46
C ASP A 30 19.36 9.08 -3.71
N HIS A 31 19.24 8.26 -2.66
CA HIS A 31 19.41 6.82 -2.81
C HIS A 31 18.20 6.20 -3.48
N LEU A 32 16.99 6.60 -3.08
CA LEU A 32 15.74 6.12 -3.68
C LEU A 32 15.70 6.46 -5.17
N GLU A 33 16.02 7.70 -5.55
CA GLU A 33 16.03 8.15 -6.95
C GLU A 33 17.02 7.34 -7.80
N LYS A 34 18.21 7.04 -7.27
CA LYS A 34 19.20 6.20 -7.97
C LYS A 34 18.73 4.76 -8.15
N GLU A 35 18.14 4.16 -7.12
CA GLU A 35 17.58 2.81 -7.21
C GLU A 35 16.39 2.77 -8.18
N TYR A 36 15.53 3.79 -8.18
CA TYR A 36 14.41 3.90 -9.11
C TYR A 36 14.87 4.02 -10.56
N ALA A 37 15.87 4.87 -10.83
CA ALA A 37 16.46 4.99 -12.15
C ALA A 37 17.08 3.67 -12.64
N LYS A 38 17.78 2.95 -11.75
CA LYS A 38 18.41 1.66 -12.05
C LYS A 38 17.39 0.57 -12.41
N HIS A 39 16.22 0.57 -11.77
CA HIS A 39 15.19 -0.45 -11.92
C HIS A 39 14.00 -0.02 -12.81
N ASN A 40 14.10 1.14 -13.48
CA ASN A 40 13.05 1.70 -14.33
C ASN A 40 11.72 1.92 -13.60
N ILE A 41 11.80 2.31 -12.31
CA ILE A 41 10.64 2.74 -11.54
C ILE A 41 10.39 4.21 -11.88
N ALA A 42 9.28 4.46 -12.58
CA ALA A 42 8.96 5.78 -13.11
C ALA A 42 8.26 6.68 -12.09
N HIS A 43 7.58 6.10 -11.12
CA HIS A 43 6.78 6.83 -10.14
C HIS A 43 6.52 5.98 -8.90
N ALA A 44 6.20 6.64 -7.76
CA ALA A 44 5.72 5.93 -6.59
C ALA A 44 4.61 6.68 -5.85
N VAL A 45 3.84 5.91 -5.04
CA VAL A 45 2.80 6.43 -4.17
C VAL A 45 3.24 6.31 -2.71
N VAL A 46 3.47 7.45 -2.07
CA VAL A 46 3.83 7.52 -0.65
C VAL A 46 2.60 7.30 0.20
N MET A 47 2.65 6.36 1.13
CA MET A 47 1.67 6.22 2.20
C MET A 47 2.03 7.23 3.29
N GLY A 48 1.45 8.43 3.22
CA GLY A 48 1.71 9.53 4.13
C GLY A 48 1.42 9.13 5.58
N ASN A 49 2.23 9.60 6.50
CA ASN A 49 2.09 9.32 7.92
C ASN A 49 2.67 10.47 8.76
N ARG A 50 2.49 10.39 10.08
CA ARG A 50 3.06 11.27 11.11
C ARG A 50 2.48 12.68 11.21
N SER A 51 1.83 13.21 10.17
CA SER A 51 1.33 14.57 10.19
C SER A 51 0.20 14.78 9.19
N LEU A 52 -0.72 15.70 9.51
CA LEU A 52 -1.72 16.24 8.58
C LEU A 52 -1.38 17.67 8.15
N GLU A 53 -0.20 18.17 8.49
CA GLU A 53 0.24 19.51 8.06
C GLU A 53 0.70 19.47 6.59
N LEU A 54 0.16 20.36 5.76
CA LEU A 54 0.45 20.42 4.32
C LEU A 54 1.95 20.59 4.01
N SER A 55 2.68 21.31 4.87
CA SER A 55 4.12 21.55 4.71
C SER A 55 4.97 20.29 4.84
N ASN A 56 4.46 19.26 5.52
CA ASN A 56 5.18 18.00 5.71
C ASN A 56 4.99 17.01 4.55
N HIS A 57 4.15 17.35 3.57
CA HIS A 57 3.86 16.52 2.41
C HIS A 57 4.29 17.21 1.10
N ASN A 58 5.54 17.63 1.05
CA ASN A 58 6.19 18.13 -0.15
C ASN A 58 7.16 17.08 -0.67
N TYR A 59 6.75 16.41 -1.75
CA TYR A 59 7.49 15.31 -2.36
C TYR A 59 8.07 15.73 -3.72
N PRO A 60 9.17 15.10 -4.19
CA PRO A 60 9.64 15.22 -5.56
C PRO A 60 8.57 14.87 -6.60
N ASP A 61 8.73 15.36 -7.83
CA ASP A 61 7.74 15.19 -8.91
C ASP A 61 7.47 13.70 -9.30
N TYR A 62 8.43 12.83 -9.04
CA TYR A 62 8.27 11.39 -9.27
C TYR A 62 7.51 10.66 -8.14
N LEU A 63 7.00 11.41 -7.14
CA LEU A 63 6.23 10.88 -6.02
C LEU A 63 4.87 11.57 -5.93
N SER A 64 3.82 10.76 -5.87
CA SER A 64 2.50 11.16 -5.39
C SER A 64 2.27 10.61 -3.98
N TYR A 65 1.19 10.98 -3.30
CA TYR A 65 0.95 10.48 -1.95
C TYR A 65 -0.53 10.26 -1.64
N CYS A 66 -0.81 9.29 -0.78
CA CYS A 66 -2.05 9.19 -0.03
C CYS A 66 -1.84 9.87 1.32
N ILE A 67 -2.73 10.79 1.71
CA ILE A 67 -2.67 11.38 3.05
C ILE A 67 -3.04 10.35 4.11
N GLY A 68 -2.15 10.10 5.04
CA GLY A 68 -2.26 9.03 6.03
C GLY A 68 -2.79 9.49 7.38
N LEU A 69 -3.69 8.70 7.95
CA LEU A 69 -4.28 8.87 9.27
C LEU A 69 -3.74 7.79 10.21
N ASP A 70 -2.45 7.85 10.52
CA ASP A 70 -1.80 6.91 11.43
C ASP A 70 -2.03 7.25 12.92
N SER A 71 -1.56 6.37 13.80
CA SER A 71 -1.77 6.51 15.25
C SER A 71 -1.07 7.73 15.88
N THR A 72 -0.19 8.42 15.15
CA THR A 72 0.46 9.64 15.64
C THR A 72 -0.33 10.90 15.35
N CYS A 73 -1.21 10.89 14.36
CA CYS A 73 -1.97 12.04 13.92
C CYS A 73 -3.50 11.82 13.96
N PHE A 74 -3.98 10.57 14.03
CA PHE A 74 -5.41 10.30 14.10
C PHE A 74 -5.94 10.46 15.54
N ASN A 75 -7.01 11.27 15.69
CA ASN A 75 -7.68 11.51 16.97
C ASN A 75 -9.20 11.39 16.77
N VAL A 76 -9.81 10.45 17.48
CA VAL A 76 -11.27 10.18 17.41
C VAL A 76 -12.13 11.39 17.82
N GLU A 77 -11.62 12.26 18.70
CA GLU A 77 -12.34 13.46 19.16
C GLU A 77 -12.23 14.64 18.18
N ALA A 78 -11.31 14.55 17.20
CA ALA A 78 -11.00 15.62 16.26
C ALA A 78 -11.31 15.27 14.80
N VAL A 79 -12.13 14.25 14.53
CA VAL A 79 -12.41 13.73 13.17
C VAL A 79 -12.88 14.80 12.20
N THR A 80 -13.75 15.72 12.64
CA THR A 80 -14.24 16.82 11.79
C THR A 80 -13.11 17.75 11.35
N GLN A 81 -12.21 18.10 12.28
CA GLN A 81 -11.05 18.94 11.97
C GLN A 81 -10.07 18.20 11.05
N GLN A 82 -9.86 16.92 11.32
CA GLN A 82 -8.97 16.09 10.50
C GLN A 82 -9.52 15.90 9.09
N ALA A 83 -10.84 15.71 8.93
CA ALA A 83 -11.49 15.66 7.63
C ALA A 83 -11.28 16.96 6.83
N TYR A 84 -11.36 18.12 7.48
CA TYR A 84 -11.05 19.40 6.85
C TYR A 84 -9.59 19.48 6.38
N LEU A 85 -8.62 18.99 7.17
CA LEU A 85 -7.22 18.95 6.76
C LEU A 85 -6.99 17.96 5.60
N VAL A 86 -7.59 16.76 5.69
CA VAL A 86 -7.55 15.77 4.59
C VAL A 86 -8.11 16.36 3.30
N GLU A 87 -9.21 17.11 3.37
CA GLU A 87 -9.77 17.77 2.19
C GLU A 87 -8.77 18.74 1.54
N LYS A 88 -8.01 19.50 2.33
CA LYS A 88 -6.95 20.38 1.81
C LYS A 88 -5.86 19.62 1.06
N HIS A 89 -5.52 18.42 1.54
CA HIS A 89 -4.61 17.54 0.82
C HIS A 89 -5.21 17.05 -0.49
N LEU A 90 -6.45 16.57 -0.48
CA LEU A 90 -7.12 16.03 -1.68
C LEU A 90 -7.29 17.08 -2.79
N GLN A 91 -7.27 18.38 -2.48
CA GLN A 91 -7.24 19.47 -3.43
C GLN A 91 -5.89 19.63 -4.15
N ARG A 92 -4.82 19.03 -3.64
CA ARG A 92 -3.49 19.07 -4.27
C ARG A 92 -3.40 18.04 -5.40
N LYS A 93 -2.76 18.40 -6.51
CA LYS A 93 -2.59 17.53 -7.67
C LYS A 93 -1.86 16.23 -7.35
N ASN A 94 -0.83 16.29 -6.50
CA ASN A 94 -0.01 15.14 -6.14
C ASN A 94 -0.54 14.34 -4.94
N CYS A 95 -1.65 14.73 -4.31
CA CYS A 95 -2.36 13.89 -3.35
C CYS A 95 -3.35 13.00 -4.11
N VAL A 96 -3.09 11.71 -4.17
CA VAL A 96 -3.83 10.75 -5.01
C VAL A 96 -4.75 9.83 -4.23
N GLY A 97 -4.83 9.97 -2.90
CA GLY A 97 -5.70 9.12 -2.08
C GLY A 97 -5.65 9.44 -0.59
N ILE A 98 -6.34 8.62 0.18
CA ILE A 98 -6.31 8.60 1.65
C ILE A 98 -5.71 7.26 2.09
N LYS A 99 -4.90 7.26 3.15
CA LYS A 99 -4.40 6.03 3.76
C LYS A 99 -4.93 5.90 5.19
N LEU A 100 -5.55 4.76 5.48
CA LEU A 100 -6.01 4.38 6.82
C LEU A 100 -5.11 3.28 7.40
N TYR A 101 -4.90 3.33 8.72
CA TYR A 101 -4.02 2.41 9.45
C TYR A 101 -4.78 1.67 10.56
N PRO A 102 -5.84 0.86 10.23
CA PRO A 102 -6.49 0.03 11.23
C PRO A 102 -5.50 -1.00 11.78
N GLY A 103 -5.66 -1.35 13.05
CA GLY A 103 -4.68 -2.16 13.78
C GLY A 103 -3.73 -1.27 14.59
N TYR A 104 -3.05 -0.34 13.95
CA TYR A 104 -2.30 0.73 14.62
C TYR A 104 -3.25 1.72 15.30
N ASN A 105 -4.34 2.09 14.64
CA ASN A 105 -5.49 2.73 15.23
C ASN A 105 -6.52 1.66 15.61
N HIS A 106 -7.12 1.77 16.79
CA HIS A 106 -8.03 0.77 17.33
C HIS A 106 -9.49 1.03 16.93
N PHE A 107 -9.76 1.04 15.62
CA PHE A 107 -11.11 1.13 15.06
C PHE A 107 -11.27 0.18 13.87
N TYR A 108 -12.50 -0.23 13.61
CA TYR A 108 -12.83 -0.90 12.36
C TYR A 108 -13.03 0.13 11.25
N ILE A 109 -12.59 -0.20 10.04
CA ILE A 109 -12.78 0.67 8.88
C ILE A 109 -14.26 0.79 8.45
N SER A 110 -15.15 -0.03 9.00
CA SER A 110 -16.62 0.09 8.87
C SER A 110 -17.26 0.97 9.95
N ASP A 111 -16.49 1.47 10.94
CA ASP A 111 -17.02 2.33 11.97
C ASP A 111 -17.49 3.69 11.37
N PRO A 112 -18.64 4.25 11.83
CA PRO A 112 -19.09 5.57 11.40
C PRO A 112 -18.08 6.69 11.59
N LEU A 113 -17.12 6.50 12.46
CA LEU A 113 -15.99 7.37 12.72
C LEU A 113 -15.20 7.75 11.45
N VAL A 114 -15.09 6.83 10.49
CA VAL A 114 -14.32 7.03 9.25
C VAL A 114 -15.17 7.48 8.06
N ASP A 115 -16.51 7.53 8.20
CA ASP A 115 -17.43 7.97 7.15
C ASP A 115 -17.06 9.33 6.52
N PRO A 116 -16.60 10.36 7.27
CA PRO A 116 -16.19 11.63 6.68
C PRO A 116 -15.10 11.49 5.63
N PHE A 117 -14.14 10.58 5.84
CA PHE A 117 -13.04 10.35 4.90
C PHE A 117 -13.51 9.63 3.64
N TYR A 118 -14.46 8.69 3.75
CA TYR A 118 -15.06 8.03 2.59
C TYR A 118 -15.90 8.99 1.73
N ARG A 119 -16.62 9.92 2.38
CA ARG A 119 -17.34 10.98 1.66
C ARG A 119 -16.39 11.89 0.87
N LEU A 120 -15.26 12.24 1.46
CA LEU A 120 -14.20 12.98 0.76
C LEU A 120 -13.60 12.18 -0.39
N ALA A 121 -13.32 10.89 -0.17
CA ALA A 121 -12.82 10.00 -1.23
C ALA A 121 -13.77 9.96 -2.43
N MET A 122 -15.10 9.83 -2.19
CA MET A 122 -16.11 9.90 -3.23
C MET A 122 -16.18 11.28 -3.90
N GLN A 123 -16.16 12.36 -3.11
CA GLN A 123 -16.24 13.74 -3.62
C GLN A 123 -15.07 14.07 -4.56
N TYR A 124 -13.88 13.60 -4.25
CA TYR A 124 -12.67 13.85 -5.03
C TYR A 124 -12.31 12.71 -5.99
N SER A 125 -13.14 11.64 -6.05
CA SER A 125 -12.90 10.44 -6.86
C SER A 125 -11.50 9.83 -6.63
N LYS A 126 -11.06 9.77 -5.36
CA LYS A 126 -9.75 9.27 -4.98
C LYS A 126 -9.86 7.99 -4.13
N PRO A 127 -8.97 7.01 -4.32
CA PRO A 127 -9.00 5.76 -3.58
C PRO A 127 -8.67 5.93 -2.09
N VAL A 128 -9.07 4.92 -1.33
CA VAL A 128 -8.70 4.75 0.07
C VAL A 128 -7.84 3.50 0.21
N ALA A 129 -6.55 3.69 0.48
CA ALA A 129 -5.63 2.61 0.82
C ALA A 129 -5.79 2.26 2.31
N VAL A 130 -5.95 0.97 2.59
CA VAL A 130 -6.22 0.46 3.94
C VAL A 130 -5.12 -0.52 4.33
N HIS A 131 -4.42 -0.24 5.44
CA HIS A 131 -3.50 -1.21 6.01
C HIS A 131 -4.25 -2.49 6.37
N THR A 132 -3.77 -3.63 5.89
CA THR A 132 -4.28 -4.95 6.26
C THR A 132 -3.12 -5.90 6.52
N GLY A 133 -3.38 -7.03 7.16
CA GLY A 133 -2.32 -7.99 7.45
C GLY A 133 -1.63 -7.74 8.79
N LEU A 134 -0.38 -8.17 8.88
CA LEU A 134 0.44 -8.01 10.09
C LEU A 134 0.75 -6.54 10.36
N THR A 135 0.92 -6.23 11.63
CA THR A 135 1.33 -4.90 12.12
C THR A 135 2.71 -4.97 12.75
N ALA A 136 3.53 -3.93 12.53
CA ALA A 136 4.92 -3.89 12.99
C ALA A 136 5.08 -3.63 14.49
N THR A 137 4.06 -3.08 15.18
CA THR A 137 4.17 -2.66 16.57
C THR A 137 3.40 -3.59 17.51
N SER A 138 3.95 -3.86 18.70
CA SER A 138 3.37 -4.78 19.68
C SER A 138 2.06 -4.29 20.33
N ASN A 139 1.76 -3.00 20.24
CA ASN A 139 0.53 -2.39 20.75
C ASN A 139 -0.61 -2.35 19.71
N ALA A 140 -0.33 -2.73 18.47
CA ALA A 140 -1.35 -2.82 17.44
C ALA A 140 -2.24 -4.08 17.63
N LEU A 141 -3.49 -4.01 17.18
CA LEU A 141 -4.47 -5.08 17.34
C LEU A 141 -4.88 -5.64 15.98
N LEU A 142 -4.43 -6.85 15.67
CA LEU A 142 -4.64 -7.54 14.40
C LEU A 142 -6.11 -7.68 13.99
N LYS A 143 -7.04 -7.74 14.93
CA LYS A 143 -8.47 -7.83 14.63
C LYS A 143 -8.99 -6.67 13.76
N TYR A 144 -8.35 -5.51 13.82
CA TYR A 144 -8.73 -4.34 13.03
C TYR A 144 -8.09 -4.32 11.63
N SER A 145 -6.95 -5.02 11.46
CA SER A 145 -6.23 -5.13 10.19
C SER A 145 -6.47 -6.43 9.42
N HIS A 146 -7.36 -7.29 9.94
CA HIS A 146 -7.76 -8.50 9.21
C HIS A 146 -8.49 -8.14 7.92
N PRO A 147 -8.17 -8.73 6.75
CA PRO A 147 -8.73 -8.32 5.46
C PRO A 147 -10.26 -8.38 5.38
N MET A 148 -10.91 -9.28 6.12
CA MET A 148 -12.38 -9.38 6.16
C MET A 148 -13.07 -8.12 6.66
N VAL A 149 -12.40 -7.25 7.43
CA VAL A 149 -13.00 -5.98 7.88
C VAL A 149 -13.26 -5.01 6.73
N LEU A 150 -12.59 -5.22 5.59
CA LEU A 150 -12.77 -4.40 4.38
C LEU A 150 -14.07 -4.74 3.64
N ASP A 151 -14.58 -5.96 3.79
CA ASP A 151 -15.80 -6.40 3.10
C ASP A 151 -17.01 -5.51 3.43
N GLU A 152 -17.23 -5.23 4.71
CA GLU A 152 -18.34 -4.38 5.16
C GLU A 152 -18.21 -2.95 4.64
N ALA A 153 -17.02 -2.37 4.69
CA ALA A 153 -16.75 -1.03 4.16
C ALA A 153 -16.97 -0.96 2.65
N ALA A 154 -16.51 -1.96 1.90
CA ALA A 154 -16.68 -2.04 0.45
C ALA A 154 -18.14 -2.13 0.02
N VAL A 155 -18.95 -2.90 0.74
CA VAL A 155 -20.41 -3.01 0.51
C VAL A 155 -21.13 -1.71 0.84
N ARG A 156 -20.77 -1.06 1.94
CA ARG A 156 -21.40 0.17 2.42
C ARG A 156 -21.07 1.38 1.55
N TYR A 157 -19.89 1.40 0.94
CA TYR A 157 -19.37 2.48 0.10
C TYR A 157 -18.95 1.98 -1.30
N PRO A 158 -19.91 1.53 -2.14
CA PRO A 158 -19.60 0.92 -3.43
C PRO A 158 -18.96 1.87 -4.44
N GLN A 159 -19.04 3.20 -4.22
CA GLN A 159 -18.38 4.20 -5.06
C GLN A 159 -16.94 4.51 -4.63
N VAL A 160 -16.49 4.05 -3.46
CA VAL A 160 -15.12 4.20 -3.01
C VAL A 160 -14.27 3.09 -3.59
N GLN A 161 -13.20 3.44 -4.30
CA GLN A 161 -12.16 2.48 -4.65
C GLN A 161 -11.29 2.23 -3.43
N PHE A 162 -11.29 1.03 -2.91
CA PHE A 162 -10.38 0.61 -1.84
C PHE A 162 -9.13 -0.07 -2.40
N VAL A 163 -7.99 0.14 -1.73
CA VAL A 163 -6.75 -0.60 -1.97
C VAL A 163 -6.37 -1.32 -0.67
N MET A 164 -6.50 -2.64 -0.67
CA MET A 164 -6.06 -3.52 0.41
C MET A 164 -4.54 -3.58 0.40
N CYS A 165 -3.86 -2.95 1.36
CA CYS A 165 -2.42 -3.00 1.44
C CYS A 165 -1.94 -4.39 1.88
N HIS A 166 -0.77 -4.82 1.36
CA HIS A 166 -0.11 -6.07 1.71
C HIS A 166 -0.92 -7.34 1.40
N ILE A 167 -1.94 -7.22 0.53
CA ILE A 167 -2.90 -8.29 0.20
C ILE A 167 -3.36 -9.11 1.43
N GLY A 168 -3.46 -8.43 2.59
CA GLY A 168 -3.90 -9.04 3.84
C GLY A 168 -2.96 -10.08 4.44
N ASN A 169 -1.70 -10.17 4.00
CA ASN A 169 -0.74 -11.19 4.44
C ASN A 169 -0.65 -11.24 5.99
N PRO A 170 -0.78 -12.43 6.66
CA PRO A 170 -0.80 -13.77 6.08
C PRO A 170 -2.20 -14.35 5.78
N TRP A 171 -3.28 -13.60 5.92
CA TRP A 171 -4.67 -14.06 5.69
C TRP A 171 -5.05 -13.98 4.20
N LEU A 172 -4.22 -14.55 3.34
CA LEU A 172 -4.37 -14.45 1.88
C LEU A 172 -5.72 -15.01 1.39
N VAL A 173 -6.19 -16.11 1.95
CA VAL A 173 -7.47 -16.75 1.56
C VAL A 173 -8.64 -15.81 1.77
N ASP A 174 -8.70 -15.18 2.94
CA ASP A 174 -9.73 -14.21 3.27
C ASP A 174 -9.63 -12.94 2.43
N ALA A 175 -8.40 -12.48 2.16
CA ALA A 175 -8.13 -11.35 1.28
C ALA A 175 -8.62 -11.60 -0.15
N ILE A 176 -8.35 -12.79 -0.70
CA ILE A 176 -8.83 -13.22 -2.02
C ILE A 176 -10.36 -13.27 -2.06
N ALA A 177 -11.02 -13.80 -1.02
CA ALA A 177 -12.49 -13.81 -0.95
C ALA A 177 -13.07 -12.38 -1.00
N VAL A 178 -12.46 -11.43 -0.28
CA VAL A 178 -12.87 -10.01 -0.32
C VAL A 178 -12.65 -9.40 -1.70
N LEU A 179 -11.51 -9.68 -2.34
CA LEU A 179 -11.19 -9.20 -3.69
C LEU A 179 -12.15 -9.77 -4.74
N GLU A 180 -12.46 -11.04 -4.68
CA GLU A 180 -13.35 -11.69 -5.63
C GLU A 180 -14.77 -11.11 -5.56
N LYS A 181 -15.29 -10.98 -4.33
CA LYS A 181 -16.65 -10.49 -4.09
C LYS A 181 -16.83 -9.00 -4.42
N ASN A 182 -15.86 -8.15 -4.05
CA ASN A 182 -16.02 -6.69 -4.10
C ASN A 182 -15.24 -6.07 -5.26
N GLN A 183 -15.95 -5.61 -6.30
CA GLN A 183 -15.33 -5.04 -7.50
C GLN A 183 -14.62 -3.70 -7.26
N ASN A 184 -14.97 -3.00 -6.17
CA ASN A 184 -14.35 -1.76 -5.74
C ASN A 184 -13.16 -1.95 -4.79
N VAL A 185 -12.64 -3.18 -4.68
CA VAL A 185 -11.43 -3.49 -3.91
C VAL A 185 -10.32 -3.95 -4.85
N ALA A 186 -9.18 -3.30 -4.78
CA ALA A 186 -7.90 -3.73 -5.34
C ALA A 186 -6.94 -4.08 -4.19
N ALA A 187 -5.79 -4.68 -4.49
CA ALA A 187 -4.77 -4.96 -3.47
C ALA A 187 -3.37 -4.64 -3.97
N ASP A 188 -2.53 -4.08 -3.12
CA ASP A 188 -1.10 -4.04 -3.39
C ASP A 188 -0.39 -5.27 -2.82
N LEU A 189 0.68 -5.65 -3.49
CA LEU A 189 1.52 -6.80 -3.14
C LEU A 189 2.74 -6.38 -2.29
N SER A 190 2.66 -5.25 -1.59
CA SER A 190 3.74 -4.75 -0.75
C SER A 190 3.86 -5.53 0.57
N GLY A 191 4.97 -5.40 1.29
CA GLY A 191 5.13 -5.93 2.65
C GLY A 191 5.04 -7.47 2.80
N ILE A 192 5.13 -8.23 1.69
CA ILE A 192 5.14 -9.70 1.74
C ILE A 192 6.54 -10.24 2.00
N LEU A 193 7.54 -9.50 1.56
CA LEU A 193 8.96 -9.78 1.71
C LEU A 193 9.65 -8.60 2.39
N GLU A 194 10.53 -8.87 3.34
CA GLU A 194 11.27 -7.86 4.10
C GLU A 194 12.79 -8.07 3.98
N GLY A 195 13.53 -6.97 4.13
CA GLY A 195 14.98 -6.99 4.16
C GLY A 195 15.63 -7.29 2.81
N ARG A 196 16.88 -7.73 2.86
CA ARG A 196 17.69 -8.14 1.72
C ARG A 196 17.84 -9.64 1.68
N ILE A 197 17.75 -10.21 0.48
CA ILE A 197 17.98 -11.63 0.21
C ILE A 197 19.22 -11.76 -0.65
N ASP A 198 20.21 -12.51 -0.14
CA ASP A 198 21.50 -12.67 -0.80
C ASP A 198 21.41 -13.57 -2.05
N SER A 199 20.53 -14.59 -2.02
CA SER A 199 20.29 -15.50 -3.14
C SER A 199 18.81 -15.74 -3.33
N MET A 200 18.24 -15.16 -4.37
CA MET A 200 16.82 -15.37 -4.75
C MET A 200 16.53 -16.83 -5.13
N PRO A 201 17.39 -17.56 -5.87
CA PRO A 201 17.16 -18.97 -6.13
C PRO A 201 17.05 -19.83 -4.85
N ASP A 202 17.98 -19.68 -3.90
CA ASP A 202 17.94 -20.39 -2.62
C ASP A 202 16.72 -20.01 -1.77
N PHE A 203 16.32 -18.75 -1.85
CA PHE A 203 15.10 -18.27 -1.19
C PHE A 203 13.86 -18.95 -1.78
N PHE A 204 13.73 -19.01 -3.10
CA PHE A 204 12.60 -19.64 -3.77
C PHE A 204 12.52 -21.14 -3.46
N GLU A 205 13.65 -21.83 -3.44
CA GLU A 205 13.72 -23.24 -3.04
C GLU A 205 13.27 -23.43 -1.59
N ARG A 206 13.87 -22.68 -0.66
CA ARG A 206 13.57 -22.78 0.78
C ARG A 206 12.13 -22.39 1.13
N LYS A 207 11.55 -21.43 0.42
CA LYS A 207 10.20 -20.89 0.64
C LYS A 207 9.16 -21.41 -0.35
N HIS A 208 9.47 -22.47 -1.11
CA HIS A 208 8.63 -22.97 -2.19
C HIS A 208 7.16 -23.20 -1.75
N GLY A 209 6.93 -23.74 -0.56
CA GLY A 209 5.58 -23.99 -0.05
C GLY A 209 4.76 -22.73 0.11
N TYR A 210 5.36 -21.66 0.69
CA TYR A 210 4.71 -20.36 0.82
C TYR A 210 4.48 -19.69 -0.53
N ILE A 211 5.47 -19.73 -1.41
CA ILE A 211 5.40 -19.16 -2.76
C ILE A 211 4.32 -19.87 -3.59
N ASN A 212 4.25 -21.18 -3.52
CA ASN A 212 3.21 -21.96 -4.19
C ASN A 212 1.82 -21.63 -3.62
N PHE A 213 1.69 -21.42 -2.31
CA PHE A 213 0.45 -20.98 -1.69
C PHE A 213 -0.02 -19.62 -2.23
N LEU A 214 0.90 -18.64 -2.37
CA LEU A 214 0.59 -17.35 -3.01
C LEU A 214 0.12 -17.56 -4.46
N LYS A 215 0.87 -18.33 -5.26
CA LYS A 215 0.55 -18.59 -6.67
C LYS A 215 -0.82 -19.23 -6.86
N VAL A 216 -1.14 -20.25 -6.06
CA VAL A 216 -2.44 -20.96 -6.13
C VAL A 216 -3.60 -20.01 -5.87
N TRP A 217 -3.51 -19.13 -4.89
CA TRP A 217 -4.61 -18.21 -4.57
C TRP A 217 -4.69 -17.02 -5.53
N LEU A 218 -3.55 -16.57 -6.07
CA LEU A 218 -3.55 -15.58 -7.16
C LEU A 218 -4.12 -16.17 -8.45
N GLU A 219 -3.82 -17.44 -8.76
CA GLU A 219 -4.40 -18.18 -9.88
C GLU A 219 -5.92 -18.40 -9.67
N TYR A 220 -6.35 -18.76 -8.44
CA TYR A 220 -7.77 -18.87 -8.12
C TYR A 220 -8.52 -17.54 -8.35
N LEU A 221 -7.94 -16.41 -7.95
CA LEU A 221 -8.52 -15.08 -8.18
C LEU A 221 -8.66 -14.77 -9.68
N ASP A 222 -7.67 -15.19 -10.50
CA ASP A 222 -7.54 -14.99 -11.96
C ASP A 222 -7.91 -13.56 -12.44
N ASN A 223 -7.78 -12.58 -11.54
CA ASN A 223 -8.08 -11.18 -11.82
C ASN A 223 -6.90 -10.28 -11.44
N TYR A 224 -5.96 -10.17 -12.37
CA TYR A 224 -4.75 -9.38 -12.22
C TYR A 224 -4.94 -7.88 -12.50
N GLU A 225 -6.14 -7.44 -12.92
CA GLU A 225 -6.48 -6.02 -13.16
C GLU A 225 -6.58 -5.19 -11.88
N ARG A 226 -6.60 -5.85 -10.73
CA ARG A 226 -6.76 -5.20 -9.42
C ARG A 226 -5.61 -5.48 -8.45
N LEU A 227 -4.49 -6.02 -8.97
CA LEU A 227 -3.26 -6.22 -8.20
C LEU A 227 -2.23 -5.16 -8.57
N LEU A 228 -1.57 -4.57 -7.57
CA LEU A 228 -0.59 -3.51 -7.73
C LEU A 228 0.76 -3.94 -7.17
N TYR A 229 1.83 -3.65 -7.90
CA TYR A 229 3.18 -3.75 -7.37
C TYR A 229 3.41 -2.64 -6.33
N GLY A 230 4.06 -2.98 -5.21
CA GLY A 230 4.50 -2.05 -4.18
C GLY A 230 5.60 -2.70 -3.35
N THR A 231 6.60 -1.94 -2.92
CA THR A 231 7.76 -2.46 -2.15
C THR A 231 7.60 -2.35 -0.64
N ASP A 232 6.74 -1.45 -0.19
CA ASP A 232 6.74 -0.99 1.20
C ASP A 232 8.11 -0.38 1.60
N TRP A 233 8.75 0.33 0.64
CA TRP A 233 10.01 1.03 0.91
C TRP A 233 9.96 1.78 2.24
N PRO A 234 10.99 1.72 3.08
CA PRO A 234 12.30 1.10 2.86
C PRO A 234 12.42 -0.35 3.36
N LEU A 235 11.30 -1.04 3.56
CA LEU A 235 11.21 -2.37 4.20
C LEU A 235 11.91 -3.47 3.40
N ALA A 236 11.82 -3.44 2.08
CA ALA A 236 12.35 -4.48 1.21
C ALA A 236 13.45 -3.97 0.26
N ASN A 237 14.39 -4.86 -0.10
CA ASN A 237 15.32 -4.58 -1.18
C ASN A 237 14.59 -4.55 -2.52
N ILE A 238 14.69 -3.44 -3.25
CA ILE A 238 13.94 -3.18 -4.49
C ILE A 238 14.19 -4.27 -5.54
N ALA A 239 15.47 -4.64 -5.77
CA ALA A 239 15.80 -5.68 -6.76
C ALA A 239 15.18 -7.02 -6.40
N ASN A 240 15.34 -7.46 -5.14
CA ASN A 240 14.75 -8.70 -4.67
C ASN A 240 13.22 -8.69 -4.74
N TYR A 241 12.60 -7.53 -4.50
CA TYR A 241 11.14 -7.40 -4.54
C TYR A 241 10.59 -7.48 -5.96
N ILE A 242 11.27 -6.88 -6.93
CA ILE A 242 10.94 -7.03 -8.36
C ILE A 242 11.03 -8.50 -8.77
N ASP A 243 12.13 -9.19 -8.42
CA ASP A 243 12.32 -10.61 -8.72
C ASP A 243 11.23 -11.46 -8.06
N PHE A 244 10.89 -11.18 -6.79
CA PHE A 244 9.86 -11.90 -6.05
C PHE A 244 8.49 -11.76 -6.70
N VAL A 245 8.04 -10.52 -6.96
CA VAL A 245 6.72 -10.28 -7.57
C VAL A 245 6.68 -10.83 -9.00
N SER A 246 7.76 -10.68 -9.77
CA SER A 246 7.87 -11.30 -11.11
C SER A 246 7.78 -12.83 -11.06
N HIS A 247 8.23 -13.46 -9.97
CA HIS A 247 8.16 -14.90 -9.81
C HIS A 247 6.75 -15.41 -9.45
N ILE A 248 5.96 -14.62 -8.73
CA ILE A 248 4.60 -15.02 -8.31
C ILE A 248 3.51 -14.60 -9.30
N ILE A 249 3.75 -13.60 -10.14
CA ILE A 249 2.81 -13.12 -11.16
C ILE A 249 3.18 -13.70 -12.52
N PRO A 250 2.25 -14.29 -13.29
CA PRO A 250 2.52 -14.74 -14.65
C PRO A 250 2.98 -13.60 -15.56
N GLU A 251 3.99 -13.83 -16.40
CA GLU A 251 4.63 -12.82 -17.25
C GLU A 251 3.64 -12.00 -18.08
N ARG A 252 2.59 -12.64 -18.60
CA ARG A 252 1.52 -11.98 -19.37
C ARG A 252 0.76 -10.89 -18.62
N HIS A 253 0.90 -10.83 -17.31
CA HIS A 253 0.24 -9.85 -16.43
C HIS A 253 1.20 -8.83 -15.82
N HIS A 254 2.51 -8.91 -16.13
CA HIS A 254 3.51 -8.03 -15.53
C HIS A 254 3.22 -6.55 -15.82
N GLU A 255 2.94 -6.17 -17.07
CA GLU A 255 2.68 -4.76 -17.41
C GLU A 255 1.52 -4.18 -16.59
N LYS A 256 0.44 -4.95 -16.44
CA LYS A 256 -0.72 -4.56 -15.64
C LYS A 256 -0.38 -4.37 -14.16
N VAL A 257 0.25 -5.38 -13.55
CA VAL A 257 0.53 -5.39 -12.11
C VAL A 257 1.62 -4.38 -11.74
N PHE A 258 2.66 -4.26 -12.56
CA PHE A 258 3.78 -3.38 -12.29
C PHE A 258 3.54 -1.92 -12.68
N PHE A 259 2.55 -1.63 -13.56
CA PHE A 259 2.36 -0.26 -14.05
C PHE A 259 0.89 0.14 -14.21
N ASP A 260 0.13 -0.49 -15.10
CA ASP A 260 -1.17 0.01 -15.57
C ASP A 260 -2.19 0.16 -14.45
N ASN A 261 -2.25 -0.82 -13.54
CA ASN A 261 -3.25 -0.82 -12.46
C ASN A 261 -3.03 0.33 -11.48
N ALA A 262 -1.78 0.57 -11.08
CA ALA A 262 -1.46 1.70 -10.19
C ALA A 262 -1.72 3.04 -10.89
N ASN A 263 -1.33 3.17 -12.18
CA ASN A 263 -1.59 4.36 -12.98
C ASN A 263 -3.09 4.67 -13.06
N ARG A 264 -3.92 3.66 -13.29
CA ARG A 264 -5.38 3.79 -13.39
C ARG A 264 -6.04 4.03 -12.03
N ILE A 265 -5.69 3.25 -10.99
CA ILE A 265 -6.36 3.31 -9.68
C ILE A 265 -6.07 4.63 -8.97
N TYR A 266 -4.84 5.13 -9.07
CA TYR A 266 -4.43 6.39 -8.46
C TYR A 266 -4.54 7.60 -9.40
N ASP A 267 -5.02 7.41 -10.64
CA ASP A 267 -5.18 8.44 -11.68
C ASP A 267 -3.90 9.28 -11.84
N LEU A 268 -2.75 8.60 -12.07
CA LEU A 268 -1.45 9.26 -12.12
C LEU A 268 -1.19 9.99 -13.44
N GLY A 269 -1.86 9.58 -14.52
CA GLY A 269 -1.74 10.21 -15.86
C GLY A 269 -0.39 9.95 -16.54
N LEU A 270 0.22 8.75 -16.36
CA LEU A 270 1.57 8.40 -16.84
C LEU A 270 1.57 7.54 -18.10
#